data_a080271ed1fb687bc816d9eaf458469c
#
_entry.id   a080271ed1fb687bc816d9eaf458469c
#
_cell.length_a   1.000
_cell.length_b   1.000
_cell.length_c   1.000
_cell.angle_alpha   90.00
_cell.angle_beta   90.00
_cell.angle_gamma   90.00
#
_symmetry.space_group_name_H-M   'P 1'
#
loop_
_entity.id
_entity.type
_entity.pdbx_description
1 polymer ?
#
loop_
_entity_poly.entity_id
_entity_poly.type
_entity_poly.pdbx_seq_one_letter_code
_entity_poly.pdbx_strand_id
1 'polypeptide(L)'
;MRPEPTQAATRGTIAGRNSIRGTAKWTLLGLLALLLVAAQMAQAWTTWQHDTHRASQLLTLERGALCSVMLANGQVYYGEFVESDARNVRLTNVYYVQSSIDPQTQQPGNRLVSRRKADWHAPLWMTVPLDKVLMVEAVAPDSRLAQLVKEDASAAATQPAKANP
;
A
#
# COMPACT_ATOMS: atom_id res chain seq x y z
N MET A 1 -51.01 -9.18 -90.88
CA MET A 1 -50.19 -8.35 -89.96
C MET A 1 -50.72 -8.52 -88.55
N ARG A 2 -49.93 -9.17 -87.74
CA ARG A 2 -50.24 -9.47 -86.32
C ARG A 2 -49.30 -8.66 -85.42
N PRO A 3 -49.76 -7.96 -84.47
CA PRO A 3 -48.85 -7.33 -83.51
C PRO A 3 -48.51 -8.31 -82.38
N GLU A 4 -47.22 -8.29 -81.97
CA GLU A 4 -46.66 -9.04 -80.86
C GLU A 4 -47.07 -8.48 -79.50
N PRO A 5 -47.19 -9.37 -78.49
CA PRO A 5 -47.48 -8.90 -77.12
C PRO A 5 -46.18 -8.57 -76.37
N THR A 6 -46.12 -7.38 -75.82
CA THR A 6 -45.03 -6.87 -74.90
C THR A 6 -45.03 -7.62 -73.59
N GLN A 7 -43.90 -8.28 -73.26
CA GLN A 7 -43.69 -8.89 -71.99
C GLN A 7 -43.33 -7.82 -70.94
N ALA A 8 -44.12 -7.70 -69.89
CA ALA A 8 -43.86 -6.91 -68.71
C ALA A 8 -42.91 -7.68 -67.80
N ALA A 9 -41.69 -7.11 -67.60
CA ALA A 9 -40.71 -7.65 -66.65
C ALA A 9 -41.13 -7.30 -65.24
N THR A 10 -41.45 -8.30 -64.45
CA THR A 10 -41.69 -8.19 -62.99
C THR A 10 -40.38 -8.11 -62.29
N ARG A 11 -39.95 -6.89 -61.83
CA ARG A 11 -38.84 -6.70 -60.94
C ARG A 11 -39.23 -7.16 -59.53
N GLY A 12 -38.75 -8.30 -59.12
CA GLY A 12 -38.81 -8.77 -57.76
C GLY A 12 -37.90 -7.94 -56.84
N THR A 13 -38.50 -7.21 -55.94
CA THR A 13 -37.79 -6.49 -54.88
C THR A 13 -37.34 -7.51 -53.81
N ILE A 14 -36.07 -7.86 -53.81
CA ILE A 14 -35.47 -8.63 -52.74
C ILE A 14 -35.17 -7.66 -51.59
N ALA A 15 -36.08 -7.58 -50.63
CA ALA A 15 -35.88 -6.81 -49.41
C ALA A 15 -34.78 -7.45 -48.56
N GLY A 16 -33.70 -6.76 -48.41
CA GLY A 16 -32.55 -7.15 -47.58
C GLY A 16 -32.91 -7.23 -46.08
N ARG A 17 -33.05 -8.44 -45.57
CA ARG A 17 -33.42 -8.76 -44.18
C ARG A 17 -32.26 -9.11 -43.28
N ASN A 18 -31.01 -8.85 -43.67
CA ASN A 18 -29.83 -9.35 -42.94
C ASN A 18 -28.98 -8.28 -42.25
N SER A 19 -29.38 -7.02 -42.18
CA SER A 19 -28.58 -5.95 -41.61
C SER A 19 -28.72 -5.77 -40.09
N ILE A 20 -29.79 -6.20 -39.45
CA ILE A 20 -30.11 -5.86 -38.05
C ILE A 20 -29.37 -6.79 -37.04
N ARG A 21 -28.99 -8.00 -37.44
CA ARG A 21 -28.32 -8.96 -36.54
C ARG A 21 -26.84 -8.66 -36.34
N GLY A 22 -26.17 -7.94 -37.22
CA GLY A 22 -24.79 -7.56 -37.12
C GLY A 22 -24.57 -6.39 -36.12
N THR A 23 -25.40 -5.38 -36.21
CA THR A 23 -25.30 -4.16 -35.38
C THR A 23 -25.55 -4.46 -33.88
N ALA A 24 -26.49 -5.36 -33.55
CA ALA A 24 -26.78 -5.73 -32.18
C ALA A 24 -25.59 -6.43 -31.46
N LYS A 25 -24.80 -7.19 -32.19
CA LYS A 25 -23.58 -7.83 -31.62
C LYS A 25 -22.49 -6.81 -31.33
N TRP A 26 -22.28 -5.85 -32.19
CA TRP A 26 -21.28 -4.80 -32.00
C TRP A 26 -21.66 -3.81 -30.90
N THR A 27 -22.98 -3.53 -30.74
CA THR A 27 -23.46 -2.70 -29.60
C THR A 27 -23.31 -3.42 -28.27
N LEU A 28 -23.57 -4.73 -28.19
CA LEU A 28 -23.36 -5.54 -27.00
C LEU A 28 -21.88 -5.61 -26.62
N LEU A 29 -20.98 -5.82 -27.58
CA LEU A 29 -19.53 -5.81 -27.34
C LEU A 29 -19.02 -4.44 -26.87
N GLY A 30 -19.52 -3.36 -27.46
CA GLY A 30 -19.21 -1.98 -27.03
C GLY A 30 -19.66 -1.70 -25.60
N LEU A 31 -20.86 -2.15 -25.23
CA LEU A 31 -21.40 -1.99 -23.88
C LEU A 31 -20.58 -2.79 -22.84
N LEU A 32 -20.19 -4.01 -23.19
CA LEU A 32 -19.35 -4.86 -22.34
C LEU A 32 -17.96 -4.22 -22.13
N ALA A 33 -17.36 -3.70 -23.19
CA ALA A 33 -16.07 -3.00 -23.10
C ALA A 33 -16.16 -1.75 -22.21
N LEU A 34 -17.25 -0.99 -22.33
CA LEU A 34 -17.50 0.20 -21.52
C LEU A 34 -17.67 -0.15 -20.03
N LEU A 35 -18.38 -1.24 -19.73
CA LEU A 35 -18.53 -1.75 -18.36
C LEU A 35 -17.20 -2.22 -17.76
N LEU A 36 -16.36 -2.87 -18.54
CA LEU A 36 -15.02 -3.29 -18.11
C LEU A 36 -14.13 -2.07 -17.80
N VAL A 37 -14.14 -1.06 -18.64
CA VAL A 37 -13.39 0.19 -18.40
C VAL A 37 -13.91 0.90 -17.15
N ALA A 38 -15.23 0.98 -16.97
CA ALA A 38 -15.82 1.58 -15.77
C ALA A 38 -15.43 0.82 -14.49
N ALA A 39 -15.42 -0.51 -14.53
CA ALA A 39 -14.98 -1.35 -13.40
C ALA A 39 -13.49 -1.12 -13.07
N GLN A 40 -12.62 -1.02 -14.08
CA GLN A 40 -11.20 -0.71 -13.89
C GLN A 40 -11.00 0.68 -13.27
N MET A 41 -11.74 1.68 -13.73
CA MET A 41 -11.69 3.03 -13.15
C MET A 41 -12.18 3.08 -11.71
N ALA A 42 -13.24 2.33 -11.38
CA ALA A 42 -13.74 2.23 -10.01
C ALA A 42 -12.71 1.58 -9.07
N GLN A 43 -12.01 0.52 -9.52
CA GLN A 43 -10.94 -0.09 -8.75
C GLN A 43 -9.74 0.85 -8.55
N ALA A 44 -9.34 1.57 -9.60
CA ALA A 44 -8.26 2.56 -9.50
C ALA A 44 -8.63 3.70 -8.53
N TRP A 45 -9.90 4.13 -8.54
CA TRP A 45 -10.40 5.17 -7.63
C TRP A 45 -10.38 4.72 -6.16
N THR A 46 -10.79 3.49 -5.86
CA THR A 46 -10.78 2.98 -4.48
C THR A 46 -9.35 2.82 -3.95
N THR A 47 -8.42 2.31 -4.74
CA THR A 47 -7.01 2.22 -4.34
C THR A 47 -6.42 3.60 -4.08
N TRP A 48 -6.69 4.58 -4.93
CA TRP A 48 -6.21 5.96 -4.76
C TRP A 48 -6.77 6.63 -3.49
N GLN A 49 -8.05 6.42 -3.16
CA GLN A 49 -8.64 6.93 -1.91
C GLN A 49 -7.99 6.30 -0.67
N HIS A 50 -7.71 5.00 -0.67
CA HIS A 50 -7.04 4.34 0.45
C HIS A 50 -5.63 4.87 0.68
N ASP A 51 -4.89 5.16 -0.39
CA ASP A 51 -3.52 5.68 -0.30
C ASP A 51 -3.50 7.13 0.22
N THR A 52 -4.45 7.97 -0.19
CA THR A 52 -4.54 9.36 0.30
C THR A 52 -4.92 9.46 1.77
N HIS A 53 -5.79 8.58 2.29
CA HIS A 53 -6.14 8.55 3.70
C HIS A 53 -4.97 8.13 4.60
N ARG A 54 -4.17 7.17 4.18
CA ARG A 54 -2.96 6.76 4.92
C ARG A 54 -1.90 7.84 4.93
N ALA A 55 -1.67 8.50 3.80
CA ALA A 55 -0.73 9.61 3.71
C ALA A 55 -1.14 10.79 4.60
N SER A 56 -2.44 11.09 4.73
CA SER A 56 -2.93 12.19 5.56
C SER A 56 -2.69 11.97 7.05
N GLN A 57 -2.71 10.74 7.55
CA GLN A 57 -2.40 10.43 8.95
C GLN A 57 -0.92 10.66 9.29
N LEU A 58 -0.04 10.41 8.32
CA LEU A 58 1.40 10.64 8.49
C LEU A 58 1.78 12.11 8.44
N LEU A 59 1.00 12.94 7.74
CA LEU A 59 1.23 14.37 7.64
C LEU A 59 1.04 15.13 8.97
N THR A 60 0.45 14.48 10.00
CA THR A 60 0.30 15.06 11.34
C THR A 60 1.48 14.77 12.26
N LEU A 61 2.42 13.90 11.85
CA LEU A 61 3.60 13.59 12.64
C LEU A 61 4.69 14.63 12.39
N GLU A 62 5.20 15.18 13.47
CA GLU A 62 6.37 16.05 13.43
C GLU A 62 7.64 15.24 13.18
N ARG A 63 8.59 15.82 12.45
CA ARG A 63 9.90 15.20 12.26
C ARG A 63 10.58 14.99 13.61
N GLY A 64 11.10 13.80 13.85
CA GLY A 64 11.70 13.41 15.12
C GLY A 64 10.70 12.86 16.13
N ALA A 65 9.39 12.93 15.87
CA ALA A 65 8.40 12.32 16.74
C ALA A 65 8.55 10.78 16.73
N LEU A 66 8.56 10.19 17.92
CA LEU A 66 8.55 8.74 18.07
C LEU A 66 7.17 8.20 17.67
N CYS A 67 7.13 7.25 16.77
CA CYS A 67 5.89 6.63 16.30
C CYS A 67 6.00 5.11 16.24
N SER A 68 4.84 4.44 16.29
CA SER A 68 4.70 3.03 15.98
C SER A 68 4.17 2.86 14.56
N VAL A 69 4.69 1.87 13.84
CA VAL A 69 4.26 1.50 12.49
C VAL A 69 3.95 0.00 12.49
N MET A 70 2.66 -0.33 12.36
CA MET A 70 2.21 -1.71 12.23
C MET A 70 2.12 -2.08 10.76
N LEU A 71 2.75 -3.19 10.39
CA LEU A 71 2.73 -3.72 9.03
C LEU A 71 1.62 -4.75 8.82
N ALA A 72 1.28 -4.97 7.55
CA ALA A 72 0.25 -5.93 7.13
C ALA A 72 0.53 -7.39 7.56
N ASN A 73 1.79 -7.74 7.87
CA ASN A 73 2.17 -9.03 8.41
C ASN A 73 2.08 -9.11 9.95
N GLY A 74 1.54 -8.08 10.62
CA GLY A 74 1.41 -7.99 12.08
C GLY A 74 2.67 -7.53 12.81
N GLN A 75 3.76 -7.26 12.10
CA GLN A 75 5.00 -6.79 12.71
C GLN A 75 4.88 -5.31 13.07
N VAL A 76 5.34 -4.92 14.27
CA VAL A 76 5.33 -3.53 14.73
C VAL A 76 6.76 -3.05 14.89
N TYR A 77 7.04 -1.90 14.28
CA TYR A 77 8.28 -1.16 14.46
C TYR A 77 8.02 0.17 15.15
N TYR A 78 8.97 0.60 15.95
CA TYR A 78 8.98 1.88 16.62
C TYR A 78 10.18 2.67 16.12
N GLY A 79 10.00 3.94 15.81
CA GLY A 79 11.09 4.75 15.30
C GLY A 79 10.75 6.22 15.27
N GLU A 80 11.77 7.05 15.08
CA GLU A 80 11.59 8.48 14.90
C GLU A 80 11.19 8.77 13.46
N PHE A 81 10.09 9.49 13.29
CA PHE A 81 9.60 9.89 11.99
C PHE A 81 10.55 10.88 11.31
N VAL A 82 10.95 10.61 10.09
CA VAL A 82 11.80 11.49 9.29
C VAL A 82 10.99 12.25 8.27
N GLU A 83 10.29 11.52 7.41
CA GLU A 83 9.49 12.06 6.31
C GLU A 83 8.56 10.97 5.76
N SER A 84 7.55 11.39 5.04
CA SER A 84 6.73 10.50 4.22
C SER A 84 6.47 11.14 2.85
N ASP A 85 6.38 10.32 1.84
CA ASP A 85 5.93 10.66 0.50
C ASP A 85 4.62 9.94 0.17
N ALA A 86 4.14 10.01 -1.06
CA ALA A 86 2.91 9.35 -1.50
C ALA A 86 2.96 7.81 -1.42
N ARG A 87 4.16 7.21 -1.27
CA ARG A 87 4.36 5.77 -1.34
C ARG A 87 5.08 5.17 -0.15
N ASN A 88 5.85 5.98 0.59
CA ASN A 88 6.74 5.49 1.61
C ASN A 88 6.70 6.35 2.87
N VAL A 89 6.98 5.72 4.01
CA VAL A 89 7.35 6.39 5.25
C VAL A 89 8.79 6.03 5.59
N ARG A 90 9.57 7.02 6.04
CA ARG A 90 10.96 6.83 6.47
C ARG A 90 11.07 7.06 7.96
N LEU A 91 11.69 6.10 8.63
CA LEU A 91 11.98 6.13 10.05
C LEU A 91 13.48 6.04 10.28
N THR A 92 13.95 6.69 11.32
CA THR A 92 15.30 6.50 11.87
C THR A 92 15.21 5.96 13.28
N ASN A 93 16.33 5.53 13.84
CA ASN A 93 16.41 5.02 15.21
C ASN A 93 15.35 3.94 15.50
N VAL A 94 15.31 2.90 14.66
CA VAL A 94 14.22 1.92 14.63
C VAL A 94 14.44 0.80 15.63
N TYR A 95 13.35 0.47 16.33
CA TYR A 95 13.25 -0.60 17.32
C TYR A 95 12.12 -1.57 17.00
N TYR A 96 12.19 -2.75 17.56
CA TYR A 96 11.08 -3.71 17.62
C TYR A 96 11.06 -4.41 18.98
N VAL A 97 9.92 -4.98 19.33
CA VAL A 97 9.78 -5.78 20.54
C VAL A 97 10.04 -7.23 20.20
N GLN A 98 10.99 -7.82 20.87
CA GLN A 98 11.28 -9.25 20.82
C GLN A 98 10.72 -9.94 22.06
N SER A 99 9.82 -10.88 21.86
CA SER A 99 9.34 -11.76 22.94
C SER A 99 10.30 -12.93 23.11
N SER A 100 10.65 -13.22 24.35
CA SER A 100 11.49 -14.34 24.72
C SER A 100 10.94 -15.01 25.96
N ILE A 101 11.21 -16.28 26.12
CA ILE A 101 10.92 -17.00 27.37
C ILE A 101 12.24 -17.05 28.15
N ASP A 102 12.22 -16.56 29.39
CA ASP A 102 13.36 -16.65 30.29
C ASP A 102 13.64 -18.14 30.58
N PRO A 103 14.83 -18.64 30.26
CA PRO A 103 15.15 -20.06 30.44
C PRO A 103 15.16 -20.52 31.90
N GLN A 104 15.34 -19.60 32.84
CA GLN A 104 15.40 -19.93 34.28
C GLN A 104 14.03 -19.88 34.94
N THR A 105 13.24 -18.83 34.62
CA THR A 105 11.93 -18.62 35.27
C THR A 105 10.76 -19.13 34.47
N GLN A 106 10.98 -19.51 33.19
CA GLN A 106 9.95 -19.92 32.22
C GLN A 106 8.86 -18.82 31.99
N GLN A 107 9.16 -17.59 32.39
CA GLN A 107 8.24 -16.49 32.22
C GLN A 107 8.46 -15.80 30.86
N PRO A 108 7.38 -15.38 30.19
CA PRO A 108 7.50 -14.59 28.98
C PRO A 108 8.03 -13.18 29.32
N GLY A 109 9.08 -12.79 28.63
CA GLY A 109 9.65 -11.46 28.71
C GLY A 109 9.60 -10.76 27.36
N ASN A 110 9.44 -9.44 27.38
CA ASN A 110 9.51 -8.60 26.20
C ASN A 110 10.72 -7.67 26.32
N ARG A 111 11.54 -7.62 25.30
CA ARG A 111 12.70 -6.78 25.21
C ARG A 111 12.60 -5.84 24.00
N LEU A 112 12.87 -4.56 24.22
CA LEU A 112 13.04 -3.60 23.15
C LEU A 112 14.41 -3.80 22.49
N VAL A 113 14.45 -3.98 21.19
CA VAL A 113 15.67 -4.27 20.43
C VAL A 113 15.88 -3.16 19.38
N SER A 114 17.04 -2.49 19.47
CA SER A 114 17.47 -1.54 18.45
C SER A 114 17.97 -2.27 17.22
N ARG A 115 17.37 -2.00 16.05
CA ARG A 115 17.83 -2.57 14.78
C ARG A 115 19.25 -2.16 14.44
N ARG A 116 19.62 -0.91 14.76
CA ARG A 116 20.96 -0.40 14.52
C ARG A 116 22.04 -1.19 15.27
N LYS A 117 21.71 -1.71 16.47
CA LYS A 117 22.64 -2.46 17.31
C LYS A 117 22.58 -3.97 17.05
N ALA A 118 21.41 -4.49 16.73
CA ALA A 118 21.17 -5.93 16.58
C ALA A 118 21.39 -6.43 15.15
N ASP A 119 21.02 -5.63 14.14
CA ASP A 119 21.16 -6.04 12.75
C ASP A 119 22.61 -5.87 12.28
N TRP A 120 23.15 -6.84 11.59
CA TRP A 120 24.56 -6.85 11.14
C TRP A 120 24.93 -5.67 10.23
N HIS A 121 23.97 -5.19 9.44
CA HIS A 121 24.18 -4.04 8.55
C HIS A 121 23.94 -2.68 9.24
N ALA A 122 23.60 -2.66 10.53
CA ALA A 122 23.42 -1.47 11.37
C ALA A 122 22.66 -0.34 10.66
N PRO A 123 21.37 -0.55 10.27
CA PRO A 123 20.65 0.38 9.40
C PRO A 123 20.53 1.77 10.03
N LEU A 124 20.78 2.81 9.21
CA LEU A 124 20.64 4.20 9.63
C LEU A 124 19.19 4.66 9.58
N TRP A 125 18.45 4.14 8.63
CA TRP A 125 17.01 4.41 8.45
C TRP A 125 16.31 3.17 7.91
N MET A 126 14.99 3.16 8.05
CA MET A 126 14.11 2.18 7.46
C MET A 126 13.07 2.89 6.61
N THR A 127 12.94 2.49 5.35
CA THR A 127 11.87 2.95 4.46
C THR A 127 10.83 1.85 4.34
N VAL A 128 9.59 2.19 4.64
CA VAL A 128 8.45 1.26 4.61
C VAL A 128 7.46 1.71 3.55
N PRO A 129 7.12 0.86 2.59
CA PRO A 129 6.06 1.15 1.63
C PRO A 129 4.70 1.32 2.33
N LEU A 130 3.94 2.37 2.01
CA LEU A 130 2.66 2.67 2.65
C LEU A 130 1.59 1.62 2.38
N ASP A 131 1.67 0.89 1.27
CA ASP A 131 0.77 -0.23 0.97
C ASP A 131 0.94 -1.41 1.94
N LYS A 132 2.05 -1.46 2.67
CA LYS A 132 2.34 -2.48 3.70
C LYS A 132 2.02 -1.98 5.12
N VAL A 133 1.65 -0.73 5.28
CA VAL A 133 1.34 -0.14 6.59
C VAL A 133 -0.15 -0.30 6.88
N LEU A 134 -0.49 -0.91 8.00
CA LEU A 134 -1.87 -0.99 8.50
C LEU A 134 -2.23 0.21 9.37
N MET A 135 -1.29 0.62 10.25
CA MET A 135 -1.53 1.65 11.25
C MET A 135 -0.25 2.38 11.59
N VAL A 136 -0.37 3.67 11.84
CA VAL A 136 0.70 4.51 12.39
C VAL A 136 0.13 5.27 13.58
N GLU A 137 0.86 5.27 14.70
CA GLU A 137 0.45 5.96 15.93
C GLU A 137 1.62 6.79 16.46
N ALA A 138 1.33 7.99 16.93
CA ALA A 138 2.29 8.76 17.69
C ALA A 138 2.48 8.13 19.08
N VAL A 139 3.72 7.98 19.50
CA VAL A 139 4.07 7.46 20.83
C VAL A 139 4.14 8.62 21.81
N ALA A 140 3.40 8.51 22.92
CA ALA A 140 3.44 9.55 23.95
C ALA A 140 4.84 9.70 24.55
N PRO A 141 5.33 10.93 24.75
CA PRO A 141 6.71 11.19 25.21
C PRO A 141 6.99 10.72 26.64
N ASP A 142 5.96 10.51 27.44
CA ASP A 142 6.00 9.98 28.82
C ASP A 142 5.75 8.47 28.89
N SER A 143 5.55 7.82 27.76
CA SER A 143 5.32 6.37 27.69
C SER A 143 6.58 5.59 28.13
N ARG A 144 6.36 4.36 28.64
CA ARG A 144 7.45 3.43 28.97
C ARG A 144 8.38 3.17 27.76
N LEU A 145 7.82 3.09 26.56
CA LEU A 145 8.60 2.90 25.34
C LEU A 145 9.54 4.08 25.08
N ALA A 146 9.03 5.33 25.20
CA ALA A 146 9.85 6.51 25.02
C ALA A 146 10.98 6.60 26.05
N GLN A 147 10.73 6.16 27.30
CA GLN A 147 11.77 6.08 28.33
C GLN A 147 12.86 5.07 27.97
N LEU A 148 12.48 3.85 27.55
CA LEU A 148 13.44 2.83 27.13
C LEU A 148 14.30 3.26 25.93
N VAL A 149 13.70 3.97 24.97
CA VAL A 149 14.44 4.51 23.81
C VAL A 149 15.45 5.56 24.26
N LYS A 150 15.07 6.45 25.20
CA LYS A 150 15.99 7.45 25.78
C LYS A 150 17.13 6.81 26.55
N GLU A 151 16.84 5.79 27.36
CA GLU A 151 17.84 5.04 28.10
C GLU A 151 18.84 4.36 27.15
N ASP A 152 18.36 3.73 26.08
CA ASP A 152 19.21 3.07 25.07
C ASP A 152 20.11 4.09 24.32
N ALA A 153 19.59 5.27 24.01
CA ALA A 153 20.34 6.36 23.39
C ALA A 153 21.42 6.91 24.33
N SER A 154 21.11 7.08 25.63
CA SER A 154 22.04 7.55 26.64
C SER A 154 23.18 6.57 26.87
N ALA A 155 22.87 5.28 26.96
CA ALA A 155 23.85 4.21 27.09
C ALA A 155 24.83 4.17 25.90
N ALA A 156 24.32 4.42 24.68
CA ALA A 156 25.15 4.50 23.46
C ALA A 156 26.11 5.70 23.47
N ALA A 157 25.69 6.84 24.03
CA ALA A 157 26.54 8.03 24.14
C ALA A 157 27.67 7.87 25.17
N THR A 158 27.49 7.00 26.18
CA THR A 158 28.47 6.76 27.26
C THR A 158 29.48 5.67 26.88
N GLN A 159 29.23 4.84 25.85
CA GLN A 159 30.21 3.86 25.38
C GLN A 159 31.18 4.54 24.40
N PRO A 160 32.51 4.66 24.74
CA PRO A 160 33.50 5.12 23.78
C PRO A 160 33.47 4.20 22.55
N ALA A 161 33.58 4.79 21.38
CA ALA A 161 33.60 4.07 20.10
C ALA A 161 34.62 2.92 20.20
N LYS A 162 34.12 1.68 20.17
CA LYS A 162 34.98 0.51 20.14
C LYS A 162 35.74 0.57 18.81
N ALA A 163 37.03 0.94 18.89
CA ALA A 163 37.91 0.93 17.73
C ALA A 163 37.85 -0.47 17.12
N ASN A 164 37.36 -0.56 15.90
CA ASN A 164 37.36 -1.80 15.13
C ASN A 164 38.82 -2.06 14.71
N PRO A 165 39.38 -3.24 14.97
CA PRO A 165 40.69 -3.63 14.52
C PRO A 165 40.82 -3.71 13.01
#